data_da46e901d04851db81e4f7647510dd2a
#
_entry.id   da46e901d04851db81e4f7647510dd2a
#
_cell.length_a   1.000
_cell.length_b   1.000
_cell.length_c   1.000
_cell.angle_alpha   90.00
_cell.angle_beta   90.00
_cell.angle_gamma   90.00
#
_symmetry.space_group_name_H-M   'P 1'
#
loop_
_entity.id
_entity.type
_entity.pdbx_description
1 polymer ?
#
loop_
_entity_poly.entity_id
_entity_poly.type
_entity_poly.pdbx_seq_one_letter_code
_entity_poly.pdbx_strand_id
1 'polypeptide(L)'
;MRDLETLNRNPGTATNAMCTFLALNTGSVQLLPISAIAVLAAAGSKQPTAIIGTTLIATACSSIAGLVVIKLLARLPLFRIRSQEMPEARVDLSSPVTGPEPNLSPVPEIRSRWPARWAGLALVACFGWFAWGMASAPPADPGVTGAPTWVRWLNVVSLLAIPFLLAFFPLYAACRRVAVYEQFIEGAKDGFQTAIRIIPYLVAMLGVIGFFRGAGGIDLLSRWAAAPLAWVGFPSELLPMALLRPLTGSGTLAAFSDVVRAHGADSFLARAGGTLFGSTETTFYVISVYFGAVGIRRTRHAIWAGLAADVVGALAAVYVCRALFGS
;
A
#
# COMPACT_ATOMS: atom_id res chain seq x y z
N MET A 1 -12.93 -6.34 0.66
CA MET A 1 -13.29 -6.69 -0.73
C MET A 1 -14.35 -7.80 -0.79
N ARG A 2 -14.24 -8.87 0.02
CA ARG A 2 -15.28 -9.91 0.09
C ARG A 2 -16.66 -9.32 0.43
N ASP A 3 -16.76 -8.51 1.47
CA ASP A 3 -18.02 -7.87 1.88
C ASP A 3 -18.60 -6.94 0.79
N LEU A 4 -17.74 -6.31 -0.02
CA LEU A 4 -18.20 -5.54 -1.16
C LEU A 4 -18.72 -6.42 -2.29
N GLU A 5 -18.17 -7.65 -2.45
CA GLU A 5 -18.67 -8.60 -3.45
C GLU A 5 -20.00 -9.22 -3.04
N THR A 6 -20.26 -9.47 -1.75
CA THR A 6 -21.58 -9.94 -1.28
C THR A 6 -22.71 -8.94 -1.59
N LEU A 7 -22.39 -7.66 -1.65
CA LEU A 7 -23.33 -6.58 -2.01
C LEU A 7 -23.37 -6.30 -3.52
N ASN A 8 -22.57 -7.02 -4.31
CA ASN A 8 -22.42 -6.77 -5.74
C ASN A 8 -23.55 -7.42 -6.53
N ARG A 9 -24.39 -6.61 -7.16
CA ARG A 9 -25.49 -7.07 -8.03
C ARG A 9 -25.01 -7.65 -9.38
N ASN A 10 -23.76 -7.42 -9.77
CA ASN A 10 -23.17 -7.88 -11.04
C ASN A 10 -21.89 -8.67 -10.77
N PRO A 11 -21.96 -9.95 -10.42
CA PRO A 11 -20.78 -10.76 -10.11
C PRO A 11 -19.74 -10.71 -11.22
N GLY A 12 -18.47 -10.66 -10.85
CA GLY A 12 -17.35 -10.57 -11.80
C GLY A 12 -17.10 -9.18 -12.41
N THR A 13 -17.90 -8.16 -12.08
CA THR A 13 -17.70 -6.76 -12.53
C THR A 13 -17.52 -5.85 -11.31
N ALA A 14 -16.47 -5.06 -11.28
CA ALA A 14 -16.16 -4.17 -10.17
C ALA A 14 -17.23 -3.10 -9.98
N THR A 15 -17.72 -2.92 -8.75
CA THR A 15 -18.62 -1.82 -8.37
C THR A 15 -17.85 -0.51 -8.19
N ASN A 16 -18.54 0.62 -8.14
CA ASN A 16 -17.89 1.91 -7.87
C ASN A 16 -17.19 1.93 -6.50
N ALA A 17 -17.77 1.27 -5.48
CA ALA A 17 -17.18 1.15 -4.16
C ALA A 17 -15.87 0.35 -4.21
N MET A 18 -15.85 -0.77 -4.94
CA MET A 18 -14.64 -1.57 -5.15
C MET A 18 -13.55 -0.81 -5.90
N CYS A 19 -13.93 -0.06 -6.94
CA CYS A 19 -12.97 0.77 -7.67
C CYS A 19 -12.38 1.87 -6.77
N THR A 20 -13.21 2.52 -5.93
CA THR A 20 -12.76 3.54 -4.97
C THR A 20 -11.84 2.94 -3.92
N PHE A 21 -12.19 1.78 -3.37
CA PHE A 21 -11.35 1.05 -2.43
C PHE A 21 -9.97 0.73 -3.03
N LEU A 22 -9.94 0.30 -4.29
CA LEU A 22 -8.70 0.00 -4.99
C LEU A 22 -7.87 1.25 -5.24
N ALA A 23 -8.47 2.37 -5.65
CA ALA A 23 -7.76 3.64 -5.85
C ALA A 23 -7.11 4.15 -4.55
N LEU A 24 -7.79 4.00 -3.40
CA LEU A 24 -7.24 4.31 -2.08
C LEU A 24 -6.03 3.44 -1.73
N ASN A 25 -6.10 2.14 -2.04
CA ASN A 25 -4.99 1.23 -1.78
C ASN A 25 -3.78 1.49 -2.71
N THR A 26 -4.02 1.87 -3.97
CA THR A 26 -2.96 2.24 -4.91
C THR A 26 -2.28 3.56 -4.51
N GLY A 27 -3.08 4.56 -4.10
CA GLY A 27 -2.56 5.85 -3.63
C GLY A 27 -1.85 5.78 -2.27
N SER A 28 -1.95 4.67 -1.57
CA SER A 28 -1.35 4.27 -0.28
C SER A 28 -0.54 5.36 0.44
N VAL A 29 -1.10 5.95 1.48
CA VAL A 29 -0.36 6.97 2.27
C VAL A 29 0.76 6.29 3.06
N GLN A 30 1.97 6.32 2.52
CA GLN A 30 3.16 5.80 3.20
C GLN A 30 3.72 6.87 4.15
N LEU A 31 3.60 6.62 5.46
CA LEU A 31 4.22 7.48 6.48
C LEU A 31 5.75 7.36 6.45
N LEU A 32 6.26 6.17 6.18
CA LEU A 32 7.68 5.85 6.15
C LEU A 32 8.01 4.95 4.96
N PRO A 33 8.77 5.42 3.97
CA PRO A 33 9.26 4.62 2.86
C PRO A 33 10.51 3.81 3.29
N ILE A 34 10.32 2.82 4.18
CA ILE A 34 11.39 2.08 4.85
C ILE A 34 12.38 1.48 3.83
N SER A 35 11.87 0.85 2.76
CA SER A 35 12.73 0.23 1.75
C SER A 35 13.62 1.24 1.02
N ALA A 36 13.07 2.43 0.70
CA ALA A 36 13.86 3.49 0.06
C ALA A 36 14.89 4.07 1.02
N ILE A 37 14.52 4.27 2.29
CA ILE A 37 15.43 4.74 3.34
C ILE A 37 16.56 3.73 3.55
N ALA A 38 16.25 2.43 3.57
CA ALA A 38 17.25 1.38 3.72
C ALA A 38 18.28 1.37 2.56
N VAL A 39 17.82 1.57 1.31
CA VAL A 39 18.72 1.69 0.15
C VAL A 39 19.63 2.90 0.27
N LEU A 40 19.08 4.08 0.63
CA LEU A 40 19.86 5.30 0.82
C LEU A 40 20.88 5.14 1.95
N ALA A 41 20.48 4.56 3.07
CA ALA A 41 21.35 4.30 4.22
C ALA A 41 22.49 3.32 3.85
N ALA A 42 22.17 2.21 3.17
CA ALA A 42 23.16 1.23 2.71
C ALA A 42 24.15 1.83 1.69
N ALA A 43 23.70 2.82 0.92
CA ALA A 43 24.56 3.56 -0.02
C ALA A 43 25.37 4.72 0.63
N GLY A 44 25.31 4.88 1.96
CA GLY A 44 26.07 5.87 2.70
C GLY A 44 25.50 7.30 2.63
N SER A 45 24.19 7.46 2.44
CA SER A 45 23.55 8.78 2.52
C SER A 45 23.75 9.42 3.90
N LYS A 46 24.05 10.71 3.92
CA LYS A 46 24.17 11.50 5.16
C LYS A 46 22.79 11.73 5.83
N GLN A 47 21.72 11.73 5.05
CA GLN A 47 20.38 12.01 5.51
C GLN A 47 19.34 11.10 4.82
N PRO A 48 19.36 9.78 5.04
CA PRO A 48 18.49 8.84 4.36
C PRO A 48 17.00 9.08 4.66
N THR A 49 16.69 9.70 5.80
CA THR A 49 15.33 10.03 6.23
C THR A 49 14.78 11.33 5.65
N ALA A 50 15.58 12.11 4.92
CA ALA A 50 15.14 13.39 4.33
C ALA A 50 13.95 13.23 3.37
N ILE A 51 13.78 12.04 2.78
CA ILE A 51 12.68 11.73 1.85
C ILE A 51 11.32 11.51 2.55
N ILE A 52 11.23 11.46 3.89
CA ILE A 52 9.97 11.18 4.60
C ILE A 52 8.94 12.26 4.31
N GLY A 53 9.30 13.54 4.48
CA GLY A 53 8.39 14.66 4.24
C GLY A 53 7.94 14.75 2.78
N THR A 54 8.86 14.58 1.84
CA THR A 54 8.56 14.60 0.40
C THR A 54 7.64 13.44 0.01
N THR A 55 7.88 12.25 0.54
CA THR A 55 7.03 11.08 0.31
C THR A 55 5.62 11.29 0.84
N LEU A 56 5.47 11.85 2.04
CA LEU A 56 4.16 12.11 2.62
C LEU A 56 3.34 13.08 1.75
N ILE A 57 3.95 14.13 1.23
CA ILE A 57 3.28 15.08 0.32
C ILE A 57 2.95 14.38 -1.02
N ALA A 58 3.89 13.64 -1.59
CA ALA A 58 3.69 12.94 -2.86
C ALA A 58 2.58 11.88 -2.77
N THR A 59 2.51 11.11 -1.67
CA THR A 59 1.43 10.14 -1.45
C THR A 59 0.07 10.81 -1.29
N ALA A 60 0.01 11.95 -0.59
CA ALA A 60 -1.22 12.72 -0.46
C ALA A 60 -1.72 13.21 -1.83
N CYS A 61 -0.82 13.76 -2.67
CA CYS A 61 -1.15 14.19 -4.03
C CYS A 61 -1.64 13.01 -4.89
N SER A 62 -0.95 11.87 -4.84
CA SER A 62 -1.33 10.65 -5.55
C SER A 62 -2.72 10.13 -5.12
N SER A 63 -2.96 10.05 -3.81
CA SER A 63 -4.24 9.59 -3.25
C SER A 63 -5.40 10.50 -3.65
N ILE A 64 -5.21 11.82 -3.59
CA ILE A 64 -6.21 12.80 -4.01
C ILE A 64 -6.48 12.66 -5.51
N ALA A 65 -5.44 12.54 -6.33
CA ALA A 65 -5.58 12.36 -7.77
C ALA A 65 -6.35 11.07 -8.10
N GLY A 66 -6.01 9.95 -7.48
CA GLY A 66 -6.71 8.68 -7.64
C GLY A 66 -8.20 8.80 -7.30
N LEU A 67 -8.53 9.46 -6.17
CA LEU A 67 -9.91 9.69 -5.75
C LEU A 67 -10.68 10.63 -6.69
N VAL A 68 -10.05 11.67 -7.18
CA VAL A 68 -10.67 12.61 -8.14
C VAL A 68 -10.94 11.89 -9.45
N VAL A 69 -9.94 11.21 -9.99
CA VAL A 69 -10.05 10.51 -11.28
C VAL A 69 -11.09 9.39 -11.20
N ILE A 70 -11.13 8.60 -10.11
CA ILE A 70 -12.12 7.53 -9.96
C ILE A 70 -13.55 8.09 -9.96
N LYS A 71 -13.80 9.21 -9.28
CA LYS A 71 -15.11 9.86 -9.25
C LYS A 71 -15.49 10.47 -10.60
N LEU A 72 -14.53 11.06 -11.32
CA LEU A 72 -14.76 11.60 -12.66
C LEU A 72 -15.09 10.49 -13.65
N LEU A 73 -14.28 9.42 -13.69
CA LEU A 73 -14.50 8.29 -14.59
C LEU A 73 -15.80 7.53 -14.28
N ALA A 74 -16.21 7.46 -13.01
CA ALA A 74 -17.49 6.84 -12.64
C ALA A 74 -18.71 7.56 -13.24
N ARG A 75 -18.60 8.86 -13.59
CA ARG A 75 -19.66 9.66 -14.21
C ARG A 75 -19.75 9.46 -15.73
N LEU A 76 -18.69 8.96 -16.36
CA LEU A 76 -18.65 8.77 -17.81
C LEU A 76 -19.57 7.62 -18.23
N PRO A 77 -20.35 7.78 -19.31
CA PRO A 77 -21.27 6.76 -19.81
C PRO A 77 -20.58 5.45 -20.18
N LEU A 78 -19.30 5.53 -20.60
CA LEU A 78 -18.47 4.39 -20.96
C LEU A 78 -18.26 3.40 -19.80
N PHE A 79 -18.23 3.89 -18.55
CA PHE A 79 -18.02 3.08 -17.36
C PHE A 79 -19.29 2.86 -16.54
N ARG A 80 -20.44 3.32 -17.04
CA ARG A 80 -21.73 3.10 -16.39
C ARG A 80 -22.06 1.61 -16.40
N ILE A 81 -22.40 1.06 -15.26
CA ILE A 81 -22.96 -0.30 -15.19
C ILE A 81 -24.36 -0.19 -15.80
N ARG A 82 -24.55 -0.84 -16.93
CA ARG A 82 -25.88 -1.08 -17.46
C ARG A 82 -26.49 -2.09 -16.50
N SER A 83 -27.36 -1.64 -15.61
CA SER A 83 -28.17 -2.53 -14.79
C SER A 83 -28.90 -3.44 -15.77
N GLN A 84 -28.48 -4.70 -15.87
CA GLN A 84 -29.42 -5.70 -16.36
C GLN A 84 -30.52 -5.68 -15.31
N GLU A 85 -31.68 -5.24 -15.71
CA GLU A 85 -32.91 -5.49 -14.98
C GLU A 85 -33.02 -7.00 -14.82
N MET A 86 -32.46 -7.51 -13.74
CA MET A 86 -32.90 -8.79 -13.25
C MET A 86 -34.35 -8.57 -12.79
N PRO A 87 -35.29 -9.48 -13.16
CA PRO A 87 -36.61 -9.45 -12.60
C PRO A 87 -36.45 -9.27 -11.09
N GLU A 88 -37.21 -8.38 -10.50
CA GLU A 88 -37.25 -8.19 -9.06
C GLU A 88 -37.53 -9.55 -8.41
N ALA A 89 -36.46 -10.29 -8.15
CA ALA A 89 -36.53 -11.28 -7.10
C ALA A 89 -36.73 -10.43 -5.84
N ARG A 90 -37.99 -10.28 -5.44
CA ARG A 90 -38.34 -9.81 -4.11
C ARG A 90 -37.46 -10.62 -3.17
N VAL A 91 -36.41 -9.97 -2.65
CA VAL A 91 -35.68 -10.48 -1.51
C VAL A 91 -36.71 -10.48 -0.40
N ASP A 92 -37.30 -11.65 -0.20
CA ASP A 92 -38.19 -11.89 0.92
C ASP A 92 -37.31 -11.79 2.17
N LEU A 93 -37.33 -10.61 2.79
CA LEU A 93 -36.56 -10.31 4.01
C LEU A 93 -37.00 -11.20 5.20
N SER A 94 -38.03 -12.03 4.99
CA SER A 94 -38.49 -12.99 5.98
C SER A 94 -37.84 -14.39 5.88
N SER A 95 -37.08 -14.65 4.81
CA SER A 95 -36.31 -15.87 4.69
C SER A 95 -34.95 -15.72 5.38
N PRO A 96 -34.61 -16.53 6.38
CA PRO A 96 -33.26 -16.56 6.94
C PRO A 96 -32.28 -16.84 5.80
N VAL A 97 -31.28 -16.01 5.64
CA VAL A 97 -30.17 -16.25 4.72
C VAL A 97 -29.46 -17.53 5.19
N THR A 98 -29.85 -18.66 4.62
CA THR A 98 -29.18 -19.96 4.81
C THR A 98 -27.95 -20.04 3.89
N GLY A 99 -27.04 -19.08 4.03
CA GLY A 99 -25.65 -19.33 3.70
C GLY A 99 -25.03 -20.11 4.88
N PRO A 100 -23.99 -20.93 4.68
CA PRO A 100 -23.29 -21.49 5.83
C PRO A 100 -22.82 -20.29 6.67
N GLU A 101 -23.53 -20.04 7.78
CA GLU A 101 -23.06 -19.10 8.80
C GLU A 101 -21.62 -19.51 9.12
N PRO A 102 -20.68 -18.56 9.13
CA PRO A 102 -19.42 -18.84 9.75
C PRO A 102 -19.80 -19.35 11.14
N ASN A 103 -19.40 -20.56 11.46
CA ASN A 103 -19.67 -21.20 12.74
C ASN A 103 -18.87 -20.41 13.82
N LEU A 104 -19.29 -19.18 14.04
CA LEU A 104 -18.82 -18.33 15.12
C LEU A 104 -19.47 -18.93 16.35
N SER A 105 -18.73 -19.81 16.99
CA SER A 105 -19.06 -20.24 18.35
C SER A 105 -19.50 -19.01 19.12
N PRO A 106 -20.64 -19.03 19.85
CA PRO A 106 -21.14 -17.83 20.51
C PRO A 106 -20.03 -17.25 21.37
N VAL A 107 -19.66 -16.01 21.06
CA VAL A 107 -18.64 -15.28 21.83
C VAL A 107 -19.13 -15.24 23.26
N PRO A 108 -18.44 -15.88 24.22
CA PRO A 108 -18.91 -15.91 25.60
C PRO A 108 -19.11 -14.50 26.12
N GLU A 109 -20.28 -14.18 26.65
CA GLU A 109 -20.58 -12.88 27.24
C GLU A 109 -19.54 -12.52 28.30
N ILE A 110 -18.81 -11.46 28.06
CA ILE A 110 -17.65 -11.08 28.86
C ILE A 110 -18.10 -10.25 30.05
N ARG A 111 -18.16 -10.90 31.18
CA ARG A 111 -18.38 -10.29 32.49
C ARG A 111 -17.06 -10.02 33.23
N SER A 112 -16.18 -9.19 32.74
CA SER A 112 -15.18 -8.46 33.53
C SER A 112 -14.28 -7.59 32.63
N ARG A 113 -14.43 -6.28 32.75
CA ARG A 113 -13.67 -5.31 31.97
C ARG A 113 -12.34 -4.88 32.63
N TRP A 114 -12.10 -5.26 33.86
CA TRP A 114 -11.00 -4.73 34.68
C TRP A 114 -9.61 -5.24 34.30
N PRO A 115 -9.35 -6.56 34.21
CA PRO A 115 -8.00 -7.03 33.89
C PRO A 115 -7.53 -6.63 32.48
N ALA A 116 -8.44 -6.56 31.51
CA ALA A 116 -8.10 -6.20 30.12
C ALA A 116 -7.60 -4.75 29.98
N ARG A 117 -8.16 -3.82 30.75
CA ARG A 117 -7.74 -2.42 30.73
C ARG A 117 -6.34 -2.25 31.33
N TRP A 118 -6.08 -2.92 32.46
CA TRP A 118 -4.77 -2.86 33.11
C TRP A 118 -3.68 -3.55 32.30
N ALA A 119 -3.98 -4.69 31.67
CA ALA A 119 -3.06 -5.38 30.78
C ALA A 119 -2.73 -4.55 29.53
N GLY A 120 -3.75 -3.89 28.94
CA GLY A 120 -3.53 -2.96 27.82
C GLY A 120 -2.69 -1.76 28.23
N LEU A 121 -2.95 -1.15 29.38
CA LEU A 121 -2.15 -0.06 29.92
C LEU A 121 -0.70 -0.49 30.21
N ALA A 122 -0.51 -1.66 30.82
CA ALA A 122 0.83 -2.21 31.07
C ALA A 122 1.60 -2.45 29.77
N LEU A 123 0.94 -2.97 28.73
CA LEU A 123 1.55 -3.15 27.42
C LEU A 123 1.94 -1.82 26.81
N VAL A 124 1.05 -0.84 26.79
CA VAL A 124 1.33 0.51 26.26
C VAL A 124 2.47 1.16 27.04
N ALA A 125 2.48 1.03 28.37
CA ALA A 125 3.55 1.55 29.20
C ALA A 125 4.90 0.86 28.92
N CYS A 126 4.90 -0.46 28.73
CA CYS A 126 6.09 -1.24 28.40
C CYS A 126 6.67 -0.83 27.02
N PHE A 127 5.82 -0.74 26.01
CA PHE A 127 6.25 -0.30 24.67
C PHE A 127 6.64 1.19 24.66
N GLY A 128 5.94 2.02 25.42
CA GLY A 128 6.31 3.44 25.63
C GLY A 128 7.68 3.60 26.28
N TRP A 129 7.95 2.81 27.31
CA TRP A 129 9.27 2.76 27.97
C TRP A 129 10.36 2.31 26.98
N PHE A 130 10.10 1.26 26.23
CA PHE A 130 11.05 0.75 25.23
C PHE A 130 11.29 1.76 24.10
N ALA A 131 10.21 2.41 23.63
CA ALA A 131 10.28 3.48 22.64
C ALA A 131 11.09 4.68 23.14
N TRP A 132 10.87 5.08 24.41
CA TRP A 132 11.65 6.12 25.05
C TRP A 132 13.14 5.75 25.12
N GLY A 133 13.47 4.53 25.55
CA GLY A 133 14.84 4.03 25.61
C GLY A 133 15.53 4.07 24.24
N MET A 134 14.85 3.61 23.20
CA MET A 134 15.39 3.65 21.82
C MET A 134 15.51 5.08 21.27
N ALA A 135 14.56 5.96 21.55
CA ALA A 135 14.60 7.35 21.11
C ALA A 135 15.67 8.17 21.86
N SER A 136 15.96 7.81 23.11
CA SER A 136 16.97 8.47 23.95
C SER A 136 18.39 7.93 23.74
N ALA A 137 18.52 6.69 23.26
CA ALA A 137 19.81 6.09 22.97
C ALA A 137 20.55 6.88 21.87
N PRO A 138 21.88 6.99 21.95
CA PRO A 138 22.66 7.55 20.85
C PRO A 138 22.41 6.68 19.59
N PRO A 139 22.26 7.32 18.41
CA PRO A 139 22.02 6.58 17.18
C PRO A 139 23.16 5.61 16.92
N ALA A 140 22.81 4.35 16.64
CA ALA A 140 23.78 3.31 16.32
C ALA A 140 24.54 3.60 15.00
N ASP A 141 23.92 4.40 14.12
CA ASP A 141 24.51 4.86 12.86
C ASP A 141 24.95 6.32 12.96
N PRO A 142 26.24 6.63 12.68
CA PRO A 142 26.77 8.00 12.68
C PRO A 142 26.06 8.93 11.67
N GLY A 143 25.43 8.37 10.63
CA GLY A 143 24.69 9.11 9.60
C GLY A 143 23.35 9.74 10.07
N VAL A 144 22.85 9.36 11.25
CA VAL A 144 21.57 9.84 11.79
C VAL A 144 21.74 10.93 12.85
N THR A 145 22.98 11.33 13.15
CA THR A 145 23.29 12.30 14.22
C THR A 145 22.71 13.69 14.03
N GLY A 146 22.17 14.02 12.86
CA GLY A 146 21.53 15.33 12.56
C GLY A 146 20.01 15.28 12.38
N ALA A 147 19.37 14.10 12.52
CA ALA A 147 17.93 14.00 12.29
C ALA A 147 17.13 14.71 13.41
N PRO A 148 16.10 15.51 13.06
CA PRO A 148 15.21 16.12 14.03
C PRO A 148 14.60 15.11 14.98
N THR A 149 14.37 15.47 16.23
CA THR A 149 13.85 14.57 17.28
C THR A 149 12.55 13.86 16.86
N TRP A 150 11.67 14.54 16.13
CA TRP A 150 10.42 13.96 15.66
C TRP A 150 10.62 12.82 14.65
N VAL A 151 11.66 12.88 13.81
CA VAL A 151 12.02 11.81 12.86
C VAL A 151 12.50 10.56 13.60
N ARG A 152 13.27 10.73 14.68
CA ARG A 152 13.70 9.62 15.53
C ARG A 152 12.50 8.91 16.16
N TRP A 153 11.55 9.68 16.71
CA TRP A 153 10.31 9.14 17.26
C TRP A 153 9.48 8.40 16.21
N LEU A 154 9.39 8.96 15.01
CA LEU A 154 8.67 8.34 13.90
C LEU A 154 9.28 6.98 13.51
N ASN A 155 10.60 6.89 13.43
CA ASN A 155 11.31 5.65 13.15
C ASN A 155 11.12 4.60 14.27
N VAL A 156 11.20 5.01 15.53
CA VAL A 156 10.99 4.12 16.68
C VAL A 156 9.56 3.59 16.71
N VAL A 157 8.56 4.46 16.52
CA VAL A 157 7.15 4.05 16.45
C VAL A 157 6.91 3.07 15.30
N SER A 158 7.48 3.32 14.13
CA SER A 158 7.36 2.43 12.99
C SER A 158 8.00 1.06 13.25
N LEU A 159 9.20 1.04 13.85
CA LEU A 159 9.90 -0.20 14.18
C LEU A 159 9.12 -1.03 15.21
N LEU A 160 8.50 -0.36 16.18
CA LEU A 160 7.74 -1.01 17.25
C LEU A 160 6.29 -1.35 16.86
N ALA A 161 5.75 -0.79 15.77
CA ALA A 161 4.36 -0.97 15.39
C ALA A 161 3.98 -2.45 15.20
N ILE A 162 4.77 -3.21 14.45
CA ILE A 162 4.50 -4.63 14.19
C ILE A 162 4.65 -5.48 15.48
N PRO A 163 5.77 -5.41 16.24
CA PRO A 163 5.88 -6.10 17.52
C PRO A 163 4.77 -5.73 18.50
N PHE A 164 4.38 -4.45 18.56
CA PHE A 164 3.27 -4.00 19.39
C PHE A 164 1.96 -4.68 19.00
N LEU A 165 1.59 -4.69 17.73
CA LEU A 165 0.35 -5.32 17.26
C LEU A 165 0.36 -6.82 17.51
N LEU A 166 1.49 -7.51 17.27
CA LEU A 166 1.64 -8.94 17.53
C LEU A 166 1.51 -9.28 19.02
N ALA A 167 1.88 -8.40 19.92
CA ALA A 167 1.72 -8.58 21.35
C ALA A 167 0.31 -8.14 21.83
N PHE A 168 -0.19 -7.02 21.31
CA PHE A 168 -1.45 -6.41 21.73
C PHE A 168 -2.66 -7.31 21.46
N PHE A 169 -2.82 -7.83 20.24
CA PHE A 169 -4.01 -8.60 19.90
C PHE A 169 -4.15 -9.90 20.68
N PRO A 170 -3.10 -10.76 20.82
CA PRO A 170 -3.20 -11.95 21.65
C PRO A 170 -3.44 -11.64 23.13
N LEU A 171 -2.75 -10.61 23.66
CA LEU A 171 -2.94 -10.22 25.05
C LEU A 171 -4.35 -9.69 25.31
N TYR A 172 -4.86 -8.85 24.42
CA TYR A 172 -6.22 -8.34 24.51
C TYR A 172 -7.25 -9.47 24.41
N ALA A 173 -7.07 -10.42 23.48
CA ALA A 173 -7.93 -11.60 23.33
C ALA A 173 -7.89 -12.49 24.60
N ALA A 174 -6.70 -12.74 25.15
CA ALA A 174 -6.52 -13.48 26.39
C ALA A 174 -7.24 -12.81 27.57
N CYS A 175 -7.10 -11.50 27.71
CA CYS A 175 -7.83 -10.73 28.73
C CYS A 175 -9.35 -10.77 28.54
N ARG A 176 -9.80 -11.01 27.32
CA ARG A 176 -11.19 -11.21 26.97
C ARG A 176 -11.64 -12.67 27.09
N ARG A 177 -10.79 -13.57 27.61
CA ARG A 177 -11.03 -15.02 27.72
C ARG A 177 -11.37 -15.68 26.38
N VAL A 178 -10.91 -15.09 25.29
CA VAL A 178 -11.00 -15.73 23.97
C VAL A 178 -9.94 -16.84 23.92
N ALA A 179 -10.27 -17.97 23.34
CA ALA A 179 -9.34 -19.07 23.07
C ALA A 179 -8.32 -18.61 22.00
N VAL A 180 -7.24 -17.93 22.45
CA VAL A 180 -6.30 -17.22 21.56
C VAL A 180 -5.65 -18.16 20.55
N TYR A 181 -5.24 -19.34 21.00
CA TYR A 181 -4.58 -20.33 20.15
C TYR A 181 -5.49 -20.82 19.04
N GLU A 182 -6.71 -21.21 19.40
CA GLU A 182 -7.72 -21.72 18.46
C GLU A 182 -8.11 -20.65 17.44
N GLN A 183 -8.35 -19.42 17.89
CA GLN A 183 -8.67 -18.28 17.02
C GLN A 183 -7.49 -17.89 16.10
N PHE A 184 -6.26 -17.99 16.60
CA PHE A 184 -5.06 -17.80 15.79
C PHE A 184 -4.95 -18.85 14.69
N ILE A 185 -5.16 -20.14 15.03
CA ILE A 185 -5.11 -21.24 14.06
C ILE A 185 -6.21 -21.08 13.00
N GLU A 186 -7.43 -20.71 13.41
CA GLU A 186 -8.54 -20.46 12.49
C GLU A 186 -8.20 -19.31 11.52
N GLY A 187 -7.74 -18.18 12.05
CA GLY A 187 -7.31 -17.05 11.23
C GLY A 187 -6.12 -17.38 10.32
N ALA A 188 -5.20 -18.21 10.79
CA ALA A 188 -4.06 -18.66 9.97
C ALA A 188 -4.52 -19.56 8.81
N LYS A 189 -5.49 -20.46 9.03
CA LYS A 189 -6.11 -21.28 7.96
C LYS A 189 -6.78 -20.39 6.91
N ASP A 190 -7.56 -19.40 7.32
CA ASP A 190 -8.20 -18.45 6.42
C ASP A 190 -7.19 -17.63 5.62
N GLY A 191 -6.11 -17.16 6.28
CA GLY A 191 -5.00 -16.49 5.64
C GLY A 191 -4.31 -17.36 4.59
N PHE A 192 -4.05 -18.62 4.92
CA PHE A 192 -3.46 -19.60 4.01
C PHE A 192 -4.33 -19.88 2.79
N GLN A 193 -5.63 -20.10 3.00
CA GLN A 193 -6.59 -20.29 1.89
C GLN A 193 -6.64 -19.06 0.97
N THR A 194 -6.60 -17.87 1.57
CA THR A 194 -6.55 -16.61 0.81
C THR A 194 -5.25 -16.51 0.00
N ALA A 195 -4.11 -16.87 0.59
CA ALA A 195 -2.81 -16.89 -0.10
C ALA A 195 -2.84 -17.85 -1.30
N ILE A 196 -3.31 -19.11 -1.13
CA ILE A 196 -3.43 -20.07 -2.22
C ILE A 196 -4.30 -19.51 -3.36
N ARG A 197 -5.41 -18.86 -3.04
CA ARG A 197 -6.30 -18.26 -4.04
C ARG A 197 -5.65 -17.15 -4.83
N ILE A 198 -4.77 -16.36 -4.21
CA ILE A 198 -4.11 -15.20 -4.83
C ILE A 198 -2.88 -15.62 -5.65
N ILE A 199 -2.15 -16.66 -5.26
CA ILE A 199 -0.92 -17.14 -5.91
C ILE A 199 -1.05 -17.25 -7.43
N PRO A 200 -2.07 -17.89 -8.03
CA PRO A 200 -2.18 -18.02 -9.49
C PRO A 200 -2.24 -16.68 -10.21
N TYR A 201 -2.95 -15.70 -9.64
CA TYR A 201 -3.04 -14.35 -10.22
C TYR A 201 -1.70 -13.62 -10.15
N LEU A 202 -0.97 -13.78 -9.04
CA LEU A 202 0.35 -13.18 -8.88
C LEU A 202 1.37 -13.81 -9.85
N VAL A 203 1.37 -15.13 -9.99
CA VAL A 203 2.27 -15.84 -10.91
C VAL A 203 1.98 -15.42 -12.35
N ALA A 204 0.71 -15.39 -12.77
CA ALA A 204 0.33 -14.94 -14.10
C ALA A 204 0.77 -13.49 -14.37
N MET A 205 0.51 -12.58 -13.42
CA MET A 205 0.89 -11.18 -13.54
C MET A 205 2.41 -11.00 -13.62
N LEU A 206 3.16 -11.64 -12.70
CA LEU A 206 4.63 -11.55 -12.70
C LEU A 206 5.22 -12.15 -13.98
N GLY A 207 4.63 -13.24 -14.50
CA GLY A 207 5.02 -13.84 -15.79
C GLY A 207 4.83 -12.87 -16.95
N VAL A 208 3.65 -12.21 -17.05
CA VAL A 208 3.37 -11.21 -18.09
C VAL A 208 4.32 -10.02 -18.00
N ILE A 209 4.54 -9.50 -16.78
CA ILE A 209 5.47 -8.37 -16.58
C ILE A 209 6.90 -8.77 -16.94
N GLY A 210 7.35 -9.98 -16.52
CA GLY A 210 8.66 -10.50 -16.85
C GLY A 210 8.85 -10.64 -18.36
N PHE A 211 7.85 -11.19 -19.06
CA PHE A 211 7.85 -11.30 -20.52
C PHE A 211 7.89 -9.92 -21.21
N PHE A 212 7.05 -8.98 -20.77
CA PHE A 212 7.03 -7.61 -21.30
C PHE A 212 8.37 -6.89 -21.12
N ARG A 213 9.01 -7.05 -19.95
CA ARG A 213 10.34 -6.51 -19.68
C ARG A 213 11.40 -7.18 -20.57
N GLY A 214 11.39 -8.51 -20.68
CA GLY A 214 12.33 -9.26 -21.51
C GLY A 214 12.19 -8.96 -22.99
N ALA A 215 11.00 -8.60 -23.46
CA ALA A 215 10.74 -8.17 -24.83
C ALA A 215 11.16 -6.71 -25.11
N GLY A 216 11.78 -6.00 -24.17
CA GLY A 216 12.17 -4.59 -24.34
C GLY A 216 10.99 -3.61 -24.25
N GLY A 217 9.84 -4.03 -23.71
CA GLY A 217 8.65 -3.19 -23.61
C GLY A 217 8.85 -1.95 -22.73
N ILE A 218 9.68 -2.06 -21.68
CA ILE A 218 10.04 -0.92 -20.83
C ILE A 218 10.84 0.13 -21.61
N ASP A 219 11.81 -0.31 -22.42
CA ASP A 219 12.63 0.59 -23.23
C ASP A 219 11.79 1.31 -24.29
N LEU A 220 10.85 0.59 -24.91
CA LEU A 220 9.91 1.16 -25.88
C LEU A 220 9.03 2.24 -25.23
N LEU A 221 8.43 1.94 -24.06
CA LEU A 221 7.63 2.89 -23.31
C LEU A 221 8.46 4.09 -22.85
N SER A 222 9.72 3.87 -22.43
CA SER A 222 10.62 4.96 -22.03
C SER A 222 10.88 5.93 -23.17
N ARG A 223 11.12 5.42 -24.39
CA ARG A 223 11.31 6.26 -25.58
C ARG A 223 10.07 7.09 -25.91
N TRP A 224 8.89 6.49 -25.81
CA TRP A 224 7.63 7.18 -26.09
C TRP A 224 7.27 8.23 -25.01
N ALA A 225 7.54 7.92 -23.75
CA ALA A 225 7.24 8.79 -22.63
C ALA A 225 8.28 9.89 -22.44
N ALA A 226 9.49 9.75 -22.96
CA ALA A 226 10.59 10.70 -22.76
C ALA A 226 10.24 12.11 -23.25
N ALA A 227 9.70 12.25 -24.46
CA ALA A 227 9.38 13.57 -25.04
C ALA A 227 8.29 14.33 -24.23
N PRO A 228 7.10 13.75 -23.94
CA PRO A 228 6.08 14.46 -23.18
C PRO A 228 6.49 14.71 -21.71
N LEU A 229 7.29 13.82 -21.09
CA LEU A 229 7.74 14.03 -19.72
C LEU A 229 8.87 15.08 -19.64
N ALA A 230 9.70 15.20 -20.67
CA ALA A 230 10.70 16.27 -20.74
C ALA A 230 10.03 17.66 -20.75
N TRP A 231 8.88 17.81 -21.40
CA TRP A 231 8.13 19.08 -21.39
C TRP A 231 7.66 19.50 -20.00
N VAL A 232 7.36 18.54 -19.13
CA VAL A 232 7.04 18.80 -17.71
C VAL A 232 8.29 18.78 -16.82
N GLY A 233 9.50 18.74 -17.40
CA GLY A 233 10.74 18.77 -16.64
C GLY A 233 11.00 17.53 -15.78
N PHE A 234 10.44 16.37 -16.16
CA PHE A 234 10.68 15.10 -15.47
C PHE A 234 12.06 14.56 -15.86
N PRO A 235 12.93 14.18 -14.88
CA PRO A 235 14.26 13.64 -15.18
C PRO A 235 14.18 12.32 -15.95
N SER A 236 14.92 12.20 -17.05
CA SER A 236 14.98 11.00 -17.90
C SER A 236 15.48 9.78 -17.12
N GLU A 237 16.36 9.97 -16.18
CA GLU A 237 16.97 8.94 -15.33
C GLU A 237 15.97 8.24 -14.42
N LEU A 238 14.89 8.94 -14.03
CA LEU A 238 13.81 8.40 -13.21
C LEU A 238 12.69 7.75 -14.03
N LEU A 239 12.72 7.89 -15.35
CA LEU A 239 11.68 7.38 -16.24
C LEU A 239 11.50 5.86 -16.17
N PRO A 240 12.56 5.02 -16.20
CA PRO A 240 12.43 3.58 -16.01
C PRO A 240 11.76 3.22 -14.69
N MET A 241 12.10 3.94 -13.62
CA MET A 241 11.49 3.77 -12.30
C MET A 241 9.99 4.07 -12.31
N ALA A 242 9.60 5.21 -12.90
CA ALA A 242 8.21 5.64 -13.00
C ALA A 242 7.36 4.65 -13.79
N LEU A 243 7.90 4.07 -14.87
CA LEU A 243 7.23 3.05 -15.68
C LEU A 243 7.15 1.67 -15.00
N LEU A 244 8.16 1.32 -14.22
CA LEU A 244 8.18 0.07 -13.46
C LEU A 244 7.25 0.13 -12.24
N ARG A 245 6.99 1.31 -11.66
CA ARG A 245 6.22 1.45 -10.42
C ARG A 245 4.83 0.83 -10.47
N PRO A 246 4.00 1.04 -11.50
CA PRO A 246 2.71 0.38 -11.63
C PRO A 246 2.81 -1.15 -11.76
N LEU A 247 3.92 -1.64 -12.32
CA LEU A 247 4.11 -3.03 -12.73
C LEU A 247 4.71 -3.89 -11.62
N THR A 248 5.79 -3.41 -10.96
CA THR A 248 6.56 -4.22 -10.02
C THR A 248 7.28 -3.37 -8.97
N GLY A 249 7.04 -3.66 -7.69
CA GLY A 249 7.73 -2.99 -6.58
C GLY A 249 9.21 -3.36 -6.50
N SER A 250 9.56 -4.63 -6.64
CA SER A 250 10.95 -5.09 -6.60
C SER A 250 11.78 -4.58 -7.79
N GLY A 251 11.18 -4.54 -9.00
CA GLY A 251 11.82 -3.97 -10.16
C GLY A 251 12.08 -2.47 -10.02
N THR A 252 11.13 -1.74 -9.43
CA THR A 252 11.29 -0.31 -9.12
C THR A 252 12.38 -0.10 -8.07
N LEU A 253 12.47 -0.96 -7.04
CA LEU A 253 13.51 -0.87 -6.02
C LEU A 253 14.90 -1.14 -6.60
N ALA A 254 15.02 -2.09 -7.53
CA ALA A 254 16.26 -2.35 -8.25
C ALA A 254 16.69 -1.14 -9.09
N ALA A 255 15.76 -0.58 -9.90
CA ALA A 255 16.03 0.62 -10.68
C ALA A 255 16.39 1.82 -9.78
N PHE A 256 15.75 1.95 -8.61
CA PHE A 256 16.12 2.95 -7.61
C PHE A 256 17.57 2.75 -7.09
N SER A 257 17.93 1.51 -6.78
CA SER A 257 19.30 1.20 -6.35
C SER A 257 20.34 1.54 -7.43
N ASP A 258 20.01 1.34 -8.71
CA ASP A 258 20.87 1.70 -9.83
C ASP A 258 21.03 3.23 -9.94
N VAL A 259 19.94 4.00 -9.79
CA VAL A 259 19.98 5.48 -9.74
C VAL A 259 20.87 5.96 -8.59
N VAL A 260 20.72 5.38 -7.40
CA VAL A 260 21.54 5.73 -6.22
C VAL A 260 23.03 5.44 -6.46
N ARG A 261 23.35 4.30 -7.08
CA ARG A 261 24.75 3.93 -7.40
C ARG A 261 25.36 4.85 -8.46
N ALA A 262 24.58 5.23 -9.48
CA ALA A 262 25.06 6.04 -10.59
C ALA A 262 25.27 7.52 -10.21
N HIS A 263 24.39 8.05 -9.37
CA HIS A 263 24.33 9.50 -9.09
C HIS A 263 24.71 9.88 -7.65
N GLY A 264 24.88 8.89 -6.78
CA GLY A 264 25.18 9.11 -5.36
C GLY A 264 23.92 9.22 -4.49
N ALA A 265 24.03 8.76 -3.23
CA ALA A 265 22.91 8.61 -2.32
C ALA A 265 22.27 9.94 -1.86
N ASP A 266 23.00 11.04 -1.86
CA ASP A 266 22.51 12.36 -1.46
C ASP A 266 22.14 13.26 -2.64
N SER A 267 22.21 12.74 -3.88
CA SER A 267 21.85 13.48 -5.08
C SER A 267 20.34 13.80 -5.13
N PHE A 268 19.98 14.82 -5.90
CA PHE A 268 18.59 15.14 -6.18
C PHE A 268 17.84 13.93 -6.76
N LEU A 269 18.46 13.20 -7.71
CA LEU A 269 17.87 12.03 -8.35
C LEU A 269 17.61 10.88 -7.36
N ALA A 270 18.54 10.66 -6.43
CA ALA A 270 18.34 9.63 -5.39
C ALA A 270 17.20 10.00 -4.42
N ARG A 271 17.10 11.26 -4.01
CA ARG A 271 16.01 11.74 -3.15
C ARG A 271 14.67 11.71 -3.88
N ALA A 272 14.62 12.18 -5.12
CA ALA A 272 13.42 12.14 -5.94
C ALA A 272 13.00 10.69 -6.27
N GLY A 273 13.95 9.80 -6.58
CA GLY A 273 13.71 8.38 -6.80
C GLY A 273 13.17 7.67 -5.55
N GLY A 274 13.75 7.92 -4.38
CA GLY A 274 13.25 7.40 -3.11
C GLY A 274 11.84 7.89 -2.78
N THR A 275 11.56 9.17 -3.04
CA THR A 275 10.22 9.76 -2.89
C THR A 275 9.23 9.15 -3.88
N LEU A 276 9.62 8.96 -5.14
CA LEU A 276 8.80 8.29 -6.16
C LEU A 276 8.48 6.85 -5.75
N PHE A 277 9.48 6.10 -5.27
CA PHE A 277 9.25 4.75 -4.78
C PHE A 277 8.20 4.70 -3.67
N GLY A 278 8.23 5.67 -2.76
CA GLY A 278 7.29 5.77 -1.65
C GLY A 278 5.95 6.42 -1.99
N SER A 279 5.76 7.00 -3.19
CA SER A 279 4.58 7.82 -3.50
C SER A 279 3.31 7.06 -3.81
N THR A 280 3.40 5.82 -4.28
CA THR A 280 2.28 4.94 -4.64
C THR A 280 2.59 3.48 -4.33
N GLU A 281 1.58 2.61 -4.38
CA GLU A 281 1.74 1.17 -4.43
C GLU A 281 1.73 0.65 -5.87
N THR A 282 2.10 -0.61 -6.07
CA THR A 282 2.15 -1.25 -7.39
C THR A 282 0.73 -1.54 -7.88
N THR A 283 0.21 -0.69 -8.78
CA THR A 283 -1.19 -0.71 -9.25
C THR A 283 -1.65 -2.08 -9.72
N PHE A 284 -0.89 -2.75 -10.61
CA PHE A 284 -1.29 -4.07 -11.13
C PHE A 284 -1.24 -5.17 -10.08
N TYR A 285 -0.31 -5.09 -9.12
CA TYR A 285 -0.28 -6.00 -7.99
C TYR A 285 -1.52 -5.84 -7.11
N VAL A 286 -1.87 -4.62 -6.75
CA VAL A 286 -3.06 -4.28 -5.94
C VAL A 286 -4.33 -4.81 -6.63
N ILE A 287 -4.47 -4.59 -7.94
CA ILE A 287 -5.59 -5.11 -8.74
C ILE A 287 -5.66 -6.63 -8.67
N SER A 288 -4.53 -7.30 -8.93
CA SER A 288 -4.45 -8.77 -8.96
C SER A 288 -4.81 -9.39 -7.60
N VAL A 289 -4.30 -8.82 -6.51
CA VAL A 289 -4.58 -9.31 -5.15
C VAL A 289 -6.05 -9.09 -4.77
N TYR A 290 -6.55 -7.87 -4.92
CA TYR A 290 -7.89 -7.55 -4.41
C TYR A 290 -9.01 -8.06 -5.30
N PHE A 291 -8.90 -7.90 -6.61
CA PHE A 291 -9.91 -8.37 -7.55
C PHE A 291 -9.80 -9.86 -7.82
N GLY A 292 -8.57 -10.41 -7.88
CA GLY A 292 -8.33 -11.83 -8.00
C GLY A 292 -8.92 -12.63 -6.82
N ALA A 293 -8.78 -12.14 -5.58
CA ALA A 293 -9.30 -12.80 -4.39
C ALA A 293 -10.83 -12.99 -4.41
N VAL A 294 -11.57 -12.14 -5.14
CA VAL A 294 -13.04 -12.19 -5.23
C VAL A 294 -13.55 -12.52 -6.64
N GLY A 295 -12.65 -12.87 -7.58
CA GLY A 295 -13.03 -13.31 -8.92
C GLY A 295 -13.54 -12.21 -9.84
N ILE A 296 -13.23 -10.93 -9.58
CA ILE A 296 -13.56 -9.81 -10.46
C ILE A 296 -12.74 -9.89 -11.74
N ARG A 297 -13.42 -10.00 -12.89
CA ARG A 297 -12.79 -10.06 -14.21
C ARG A 297 -12.84 -8.74 -14.96
N ARG A 298 -13.85 -7.90 -14.70
CA ARG A 298 -14.03 -6.58 -15.33
C ARG A 298 -13.70 -5.48 -14.32
N THR A 299 -12.49 -4.93 -14.44
CA THR A 299 -11.93 -3.92 -13.52
C THR A 299 -12.48 -2.52 -13.73
N ARG A 300 -13.19 -2.30 -14.86
CA ARG A 300 -13.76 -1.01 -15.29
C ARG A 300 -12.71 0.13 -15.26
N HIS A 301 -13.03 1.22 -14.57
CA HIS A 301 -12.17 2.41 -14.48
C HIS A 301 -11.11 2.34 -13.37
N ALA A 302 -11.03 1.24 -12.61
CA ALA A 302 -10.07 1.12 -11.51
C ALA A 302 -8.61 1.20 -11.99
N ILE A 303 -8.27 0.54 -13.11
CA ILE A 303 -6.92 0.59 -13.70
C ILE A 303 -6.52 2.02 -14.06
N TRP A 304 -7.41 2.74 -14.73
CA TRP A 304 -7.13 4.11 -15.19
C TRP A 304 -6.92 5.07 -14.03
N ALA A 305 -7.69 4.90 -12.94
CA ALA A 305 -7.52 5.71 -11.75
C ALA A 305 -6.21 5.38 -11.01
N GLY A 306 -5.82 4.10 -10.95
CA GLY A 306 -4.54 3.69 -10.40
C GLY A 306 -3.35 4.27 -11.19
N LEU A 307 -3.36 4.12 -12.51
CA LEU A 307 -2.31 4.68 -13.37
C LEU A 307 -2.24 6.22 -13.29
N ALA A 308 -3.38 6.90 -13.18
CA ALA A 308 -3.40 8.33 -12.97
C ALA A 308 -2.77 8.73 -11.62
N ALA A 309 -3.04 7.95 -10.56
CA ALA A 309 -2.41 8.14 -9.26
C ALA A 309 -0.89 7.94 -9.34
N ASP A 310 -0.42 6.92 -10.07
CA ASP A 310 1.01 6.66 -10.29
C ASP A 310 1.70 7.81 -11.03
N VAL A 311 1.08 8.32 -12.10
CA VAL A 311 1.63 9.46 -12.86
C VAL A 311 1.71 10.72 -11.99
N VAL A 312 0.62 11.05 -11.27
CA VAL A 312 0.60 12.22 -10.39
C VAL A 312 1.58 12.05 -9.22
N GLY A 313 1.69 10.85 -8.65
CA GLY A 313 2.64 10.53 -7.59
C GLY A 313 4.09 10.71 -8.05
N ALA A 314 4.43 10.23 -9.25
CA ALA A 314 5.75 10.38 -9.85
C ALA A 314 6.10 11.86 -10.12
N LEU A 315 5.17 12.62 -10.70
CA LEU A 315 5.36 14.06 -10.91
C LEU A 315 5.49 14.83 -9.59
N ALA A 316 4.60 14.54 -8.62
CA ALA A 316 4.65 15.16 -7.30
C ALA A 316 5.98 14.89 -6.59
N ALA A 317 6.52 13.65 -6.69
CA ALA A 317 7.81 13.30 -6.12
C ALA A 317 8.93 14.19 -6.65
N VAL A 318 8.99 14.41 -7.96
CA VAL A 318 10.01 15.27 -8.58
C VAL A 318 9.82 16.72 -8.18
N TYR A 319 8.60 17.27 -8.28
CA TYR A 319 8.35 18.68 -7.99
C TYR A 319 8.53 19.02 -6.50
N VAL A 320 8.06 18.16 -5.60
CA VAL A 320 8.23 18.36 -4.16
C VAL A 320 9.71 18.29 -3.77
N CYS A 321 10.46 17.33 -4.33
CA CYS A 321 11.90 17.26 -4.09
C CYS A 321 12.64 18.49 -4.66
N ARG A 322 12.22 18.98 -5.82
CA ARG A 322 12.80 20.19 -6.42
C ARG A 322 12.53 21.44 -5.56
N ALA A 323 11.33 21.54 -5.00
CA ALA A 323 10.95 22.66 -4.12
C ALA A 323 11.68 22.65 -2.77
N LEU A 324 11.99 21.47 -2.22
CA LEU A 324 12.56 21.33 -0.88
C LEU A 324 14.10 21.20 -0.88
N PHE A 325 14.67 20.58 -1.91
CA PHE A 325 16.12 20.31 -1.98
C PHE A 325 16.85 21.09 -3.06
N GLY A 326 16.12 21.85 -3.89
CA GLY A 326 16.70 22.48 -5.08
C GLY A 326 16.97 21.47 -6.20
N SER A 327 17.27 21.97 -7.37
CA SER A 327 17.66 21.16 -8.54
C SER A 327 19.18 20.91 -8.53
#